data_ae05173eddb27a9cad8d75e94e763c3c
#
_entry.id   ae05173eddb27a9cad8d75e94e763c3c
#
_cell.length_a   1.000
_cell.length_b   1.000
_cell.length_c   1.000
_cell.angle_alpha   90.00
_cell.angle_beta   90.00
_cell.angle_gamma   90.00
#
_symmetry.space_group_name_H-M   'P 1'
#
loop_
_entity.id
_entity.type
_entity.pdbx_description
1 polymer ?
#
loop_
_entity_poly.entity_id
_entity_poly.type
_entity_poly.pdbx_seq_one_letter_code
_entity_poly.pdbx_strand_id
1 'polypeptide(L)'
;AQEITAEIDQEILFSLESLASTGGTYDQSAATGTATFVGDEHAAFATMINREANRIAQRTRRGAGNWVVLSPVALTVLQSATTSAFARTTEGTFEAPTNTKMVGTLNGAMKVYVDAYAGDTTDVLVGYKGSSESDAAAFYCPYIPLMSSGVVLDPSTFEPVVSFMTRYGYVELNNTASSLGNA
;
A
#
# COMPACT_ATOMS: atom_id res chain seq x y z
N ALA A 1 -2.99 -14.83 14.92
CA ALA A 1 -3.88 -13.76 14.42
C ALA A 1 -3.11 -12.77 13.52
N GLN A 2 -2.02 -12.21 13.99
CA GLN A 2 -1.23 -11.21 13.25
C GLN A 2 -0.73 -11.73 11.90
N GLU A 3 -0.18 -12.93 11.87
CA GLU A 3 0.34 -13.54 10.64
C GLU A 3 -0.74 -13.73 9.58
N ILE A 4 -1.90 -14.21 9.98
CA ILE A 4 -3.03 -14.40 9.06
C ILE A 4 -3.54 -13.06 8.52
N THR A 5 -3.58 -12.03 9.35
CA THR A 5 -3.96 -10.68 8.89
C THR A 5 -2.93 -10.13 7.91
N ALA A 6 -1.64 -10.33 8.19
CA ALA A 6 -0.56 -9.92 7.30
C ALA A 6 -0.61 -10.64 5.94
N GLU A 7 -0.90 -11.94 5.95
CA GLU A 7 -1.07 -12.72 4.73
C GLU A 7 -2.24 -12.21 3.87
N ILE A 8 -3.38 -11.88 4.51
CA ILE A 8 -4.53 -11.29 3.81
C ILE A 8 -4.17 -9.93 3.21
N ASP A 9 -3.50 -9.07 3.98
CA ASP A 9 -3.07 -7.75 3.51
C ASP A 9 -2.12 -7.86 2.31
N GLN A 10 -1.18 -8.81 2.35
CA GLN A 10 -0.25 -9.08 1.26
C GLN A 10 -0.96 -9.58 0.00
N GLU A 11 -1.90 -10.50 0.15
CA GLU A 11 -2.69 -11.01 -0.98
C GLU A 11 -3.48 -9.89 -1.66
N ILE A 12 -4.13 -9.03 -0.86
CA ILE A 12 -4.91 -7.91 -1.39
C ILE A 12 -4.00 -6.87 -2.06
N LEU A 13 -2.86 -6.52 -1.45
CA LEU A 13 -1.91 -5.58 -2.03
C LEU A 13 -1.33 -6.10 -3.35
N PHE A 14 -0.92 -7.36 -3.40
CA PHE A 14 -0.41 -7.99 -4.62
C PHE A 14 -1.44 -7.99 -5.74
N SER A 15 -2.70 -8.25 -5.41
CA SER A 15 -3.80 -8.20 -6.36
C SER A 15 -4.02 -6.78 -6.88
N LEU A 16 -4.02 -5.77 -6.01
CA LEU A 16 -4.14 -4.36 -6.39
C LEU A 16 -2.97 -3.88 -7.26
N GLU A 17 -1.74 -4.31 -6.96
CA GLU A 17 -0.57 -4.00 -7.80
C GLU A 17 -0.70 -4.59 -9.20
N SER A 18 -1.22 -5.82 -9.31
CA SER A 18 -1.44 -6.45 -10.61
C SER A 18 -2.53 -5.75 -11.43
N LEU A 19 -3.49 -5.14 -10.77
CA LEU A 19 -4.56 -4.36 -11.39
C LEU A 19 -4.09 -2.95 -11.79
N ALA A 20 -3.16 -2.38 -11.06
CA ALA A 20 -2.69 -1.02 -11.26
C ALA A 20 -1.93 -0.88 -12.59
N SER A 21 -2.12 0.26 -13.24
CA SER A 21 -1.32 0.58 -14.42
C SER A 21 0.04 1.15 -14.02
N THR A 22 1.10 0.72 -14.70
CA THR A 22 2.45 1.24 -14.45
C THR A 22 2.49 2.74 -14.73
N GLY A 23 2.78 3.53 -13.70
CA GLY A 23 2.83 4.98 -13.77
C GLY A 23 4.17 5.51 -14.25
N GLY A 24 5.25 4.94 -13.78
CA GLY A 24 6.61 5.34 -14.12
C GLY A 24 7.63 4.68 -13.21
N THR A 25 8.89 4.80 -13.58
CA THR A 25 10.02 4.27 -12.81
C THR A 25 10.86 5.42 -12.28
N TYR A 26 11.17 5.38 -11.00
CA TYR A 26 12.14 6.25 -10.36
C TYR A 26 13.46 5.49 -10.21
N ASP A 27 14.49 5.97 -10.84
CA ASP A 27 15.83 5.38 -10.77
C ASP A 27 16.75 6.28 -9.95
N GLN A 28 16.99 5.90 -8.72
CA GLN A 28 17.89 6.60 -7.82
C GLN A 28 19.36 6.48 -8.26
N SER A 29 19.72 5.39 -8.93
CA SER A 29 21.11 5.17 -9.38
C SER A 29 21.48 6.04 -10.56
N ALA A 30 20.52 6.36 -11.44
CA ALA A 30 20.74 7.26 -12.54
C ALA A 30 20.91 8.72 -12.10
N ALA A 31 20.33 9.07 -10.98
CA ALA A 31 20.39 10.40 -10.39
C ALA A 31 21.76 10.71 -9.77
N THR A 32 22.48 9.71 -9.29
CA THR A 32 23.82 9.89 -8.67
C THR A 32 24.90 10.36 -9.63
N GLY A 33 24.66 10.32 -10.95
CA GLY A 33 25.65 10.73 -11.95
C GLY A 33 25.75 12.24 -12.26
N THR A 34 24.69 13.00 -11.99
CA THR A 34 24.59 14.42 -12.38
C THR A 34 23.95 15.32 -11.32
N ALA A 35 23.39 14.77 -10.27
CA ALA A 35 22.76 15.58 -9.24
C ALA A 35 23.79 16.18 -8.30
N THR A 36 23.68 17.47 -8.11
CA THR A 36 24.55 18.25 -7.21
C THR A 36 24.15 18.07 -5.75
N PHE A 37 22.94 17.53 -5.50
CA PHE A 37 22.37 17.38 -4.17
C PHE A 37 21.43 16.16 -4.08
N VAL A 38 21.72 15.24 -3.18
CA VAL A 38 20.88 14.06 -2.88
C VAL A 38 19.45 14.45 -2.45
N GLY A 39 19.32 15.59 -1.79
CA GLY A 39 18.02 16.10 -1.36
C GLY A 39 17.07 16.45 -2.52
N ASP A 40 17.62 16.92 -3.64
CA ASP A 40 16.83 17.23 -4.83
C ASP A 40 16.31 15.97 -5.49
N GLU A 41 17.09 14.89 -5.47
CA GLU A 41 16.68 13.59 -5.96
C GLU A 41 15.53 13.01 -5.15
N HIS A 42 15.63 13.10 -3.84
CA HIS A 42 14.55 12.66 -2.95
C HIS A 42 13.28 13.51 -3.12
N ALA A 43 13.43 14.81 -3.36
CA ALA A 43 12.31 15.68 -3.71
C ALA A 43 11.66 15.31 -5.06
N ALA A 44 12.45 14.85 -6.02
CA ALA A 44 11.96 14.36 -7.30
C ALA A 44 11.07 13.11 -7.13
N PHE A 45 11.39 12.24 -6.19
CA PHE A 45 10.56 11.08 -5.86
C PHE A 45 9.17 11.50 -5.34
N ALA A 46 9.10 12.43 -4.41
CA ALA A 46 7.83 12.98 -3.91
C ALA A 46 7.02 13.66 -5.03
N THR A 47 7.70 14.37 -5.93
CA THR A 47 7.08 15.00 -7.11
C THR A 47 6.51 13.96 -8.06
N MET A 48 7.19 12.84 -8.24
CA MET A 48 6.70 11.74 -9.08
C MET A 48 5.44 11.09 -8.51
N ILE A 49 5.39 10.84 -7.19
CA ILE A 49 4.18 10.34 -6.52
C ILE A 49 3.01 11.30 -6.75
N ASN A 50 3.22 12.61 -6.58
CA ASN A 50 2.20 13.62 -6.84
C ASN A 50 1.73 13.64 -8.29
N ARG A 51 2.65 13.47 -9.23
CA ARG A 51 2.30 13.41 -10.65
C ARG A 51 1.36 12.25 -10.93
N GLU A 52 1.65 11.07 -10.38
CA GLU A 52 0.79 9.90 -10.58
C GLU A 52 -0.56 10.07 -9.88
N ALA A 53 -0.61 10.68 -8.70
CA ALA A 53 -1.86 11.02 -8.04
C ALA A 53 -2.75 11.96 -8.89
N ASN A 54 -2.13 12.96 -9.52
CA ASN A 54 -2.84 13.88 -10.41
C ASN A 54 -3.27 13.20 -11.72
N ARG A 55 -2.53 12.21 -12.20
CA ARG A 55 -2.94 11.39 -13.35
C ARG A 55 -4.20 10.59 -13.05
N ILE A 56 -4.37 10.09 -11.84
CA ILE A 56 -5.62 9.45 -11.41
C ILE A 56 -6.78 10.44 -11.54
N ALA A 57 -6.61 11.68 -11.07
CA ALA A 57 -7.65 12.70 -11.22
C ALA A 57 -7.98 13.00 -12.69
N GLN A 58 -6.97 13.07 -13.54
CA GLN A 58 -7.16 13.32 -14.96
C GLN A 58 -7.91 12.18 -15.66
N ARG A 59 -7.62 10.94 -15.29
CA ARG A 59 -8.25 9.75 -15.88
C ARG A 59 -9.64 9.49 -15.35
N THR A 60 -9.81 9.54 -14.04
CA THR A 60 -11.08 9.20 -13.38
C THR A 60 -12.06 10.38 -13.32
N ARG A 61 -11.56 11.62 -13.32
CA ARG A 61 -12.34 12.86 -13.10
C ARG A 61 -13.14 12.85 -11.79
N ARG A 62 -12.74 12.01 -10.83
CA ARG A 62 -13.38 11.88 -9.52
C ARG A 62 -12.57 12.50 -8.40
N GLY A 63 -11.25 12.43 -8.48
CA GLY A 63 -10.34 13.00 -7.51
C GLY A 63 -8.92 12.53 -7.72
N ALA A 64 -7.98 13.23 -7.13
CA ALA A 64 -6.58 12.85 -7.13
C ALA A 64 -6.35 11.68 -6.16
N GLY A 65 -5.26 10.93 -6.36
CA GLY A 65 -4.84 9.90 -5.43
C GLY A 65 -4.75 10.45 -4.00
N ASN A 66 -5.33 9.75 -3.05
CA ASN A 66 -5.40 10.17 -1.66
C ASN A 66 -4.73 9.21 -0.68
N TRP A 67 -4.17 8.12 -1.18
CA TRP A 67 -3.36 7.21 -0.40
C TRP A 67 -2.21 6.65 -1.23
N VAL A 68 -1.14 6.28 -0.56
CA VAL A 68 0.04 5.63 -1.13
C VAL A 68 0.53 4.54 -0.20
N VAL A 69 0.85 3.39 -0.75
CA VAL A 69 1.51 2.28 -0.05
C VAL A 69 2.90 2.14 -0.61
N LEU A 70 3.89 2.03 0.25
CA LEU A 70 5.29 1.92 -0.14
C LEU A 70 6.06 1.00 0.80
N SER A 71 7.20 0.49 0.30
CA SER A 71 8.11 -0.32 1.09
C SER A 71 8.89 0.53 2.11
N PRO A 72 9.47 -0.09 3.16
CA PRO A 72 10.32 0.62 4.11
C PRO A 72 11.51 1.32 3.46
N VAL A 73 12.06 0.74 2.39
CA VAL A 73 13.18 1.33 1.63
C VAL A 73 12.73 2.62 0.93
N ALA A 74 11.60 2.59 0.24
CA ALA A 74 11.03 3.76 -0.42
C ALA A 74 10.63 4.85 0.61
N LEU A 75 10.15 4.45 1.79
CA LEU A 75 9.89 5.39 2.89
C LEU A 75 11.14 6.15 3.32
N THR A 76 12.29 5.47 3.41
CA THR A 76 13.55 6.12 3.79
C THR A 76 13.91 7.24 2.82
N VAL A 77 13.72 7.03 1.53
CA VAL A 77 13.92 8.06 0.51
C VAL A 77 12.99 9.24 0.72
N LEU A 78 11.71 8.97 0.96
CA LEU A 78 10.70 9.99 1.18
C LEU A 78 10.96 10.82 2.45
N GLN A 79 11.41 10.17 3.52
CA GLN A 79 11.76 10.82 4.79
C GLN A 79 13.01 11.68 4.69
N SER A 80 13.94 11.34 3.80
CA SER A 80 15.18 12.08 3.57
C SER A 80 14.99 13.29 2.66
N ALA A 81 13.81 13.44 2.02
CA ALA A 81 13.51 14.59 1.20
C ALA A 81 13.61 15.89 2.02
N THR A 82 14.32 16.87 1.49
CA THR A 82 14.52 18.16 2.15
C THR A 82 13.28 19.05 2.13
N THR A 83 12.27 18.66 1.38
CA THR A 83 11.01 19.37 1.30
C THR A 83 10.10 19.00 2.47
N SER A 84 9.39 19.96 3.03
CA SER A 84 8.36 19.76 4.06
C SER A 84 7.08 19.06 3.52
N ALA A 85 7.18 18.41 2.37
CA ALA A 85 6.07 17.74 1.74
C ALA A 85 5.57 16.52 2.53
N PHE A 86 6.48 15.85 3.25
CA PHE A 86 6.13 14.72 4.10
C PHE A 86 6.02 15.16 5.57
N ALA A 87 4.81 15.10 6.12
CA ALA A 87 4.56 15.31 7.53
C ALA A 87 4.34 13.97 8.23
N ARG A 88 5.16 13.68 9.23
CA ARG A 88 5.00 12.50 10.08
C ARG A 88 3.77 12.63 10.96
N THR A 89 3.10 11.53 11.23
CA THR A 89 2.10 11.50 12.29
C THR A 89 2.78 11.69 13.64
N THR A 90 2.21 12.54 14.48
CA THR A 90 2.79 12.89 15.79
C THR A 90 2.75 11.74 16.81
N GLU A 91 2.02 10.70 16.52
CA GLU A 91 1.96 9.47 17.32
C GLU A 91 3.12 8.53 16.99
N GLY A 92 4.30 8.95 17.34
CA GLY A 92 5.56 8.29 17.01
C GLY A 92 6.08 7.32 18.04
N THR A 93 5.28 6.48 18.64
CA THR A 93 5.82 5.21 19.13
C THR A 93 5.93 4.27 17.94
N PHE A 94 7.16 4.04 17.54
CA PHE A 94 7.52 3.06 16.54
C PHE A 94 7.27 1.66 17.13
N GLU A 95 6.01 1.28 17.20
CA GLU A 95 5.67 -0.12 17.37
C GLU A 95 5.98 -0.80 16.03
N ALA A 96 6.74 -1.87 16.08
CA ALA A 96 7.05 -2.65 14.89
C ALA A 96 5.73 -2.96 14.17
N PRO A 97 5.55 -2.50 12.92
CA PRO A 97 4.29 -2.67 12.23
C PRO A 97 4.11 -4.16 11.97
N THR A 98 3.06 -4.71 12.52
CA THR A 98 2.64 -6.06 12.20
C THR A 98 1.85 -6.12 10.90
N ASN A 99 1.36 -4.98 10.43
CA ASN A 99 0.56 -4.84 9.20
C ASN A 99 0.90 -3.52 8.52
N THR A 100 0.28 -3.25 7.38
CA THR A 100 0.35 -1.98 6.68
C THR A 100 -0.12 -0.84 7.57
N LYS A 101 0.78 0.05 7.96
CA LYS A 101 0.53 1.11 8.93
C LYS A 101 0.67 2.49 8.28
N MET A 102 -0.24 3.38 8.64
CA MET A 102 -0.13 4.79 8.26
C MET A 102 1.01 5.47 9.02
N VAL A 103 1.96 6.03 8.28
CA VAL A 103 3.18 6.65 8.83
C VAL A 103 3.12 8.17 8.79
N GLY A 104 2.40 8.75 7.84
CA GLY A 104 2.35 10.18 7.68
C GLY A 104 1.43 10.64 6.55
N THR A 105 1.55 11.89 6.19
CA THR A 105 0.85 12.50 5.07
C THR A 105 1.83 13.16 4.11
N LEU A 106 1.60 13.02 2.82
CA LEU A 106 2.34 13.71 1.78
C LEU A 106 1.48 14.88 1.26
N ASN A 107 2.07 16.08 1.22
CA ASN A 107 1.40 17.32 0.81
C ASN A 107 0.09 17.64 1.56
N GLY A 108 -0.07 17.15 2.78
CA GLY A 108 -1.26 17.39 3.60
C GLY A 108 -2.55 16.68 3.13
N ALA A 109 -2.53 15.97 2.01
CA ALA A 109 -3.72 15.37 1.41
C ALA A 109 -3.62 13.86 1.24
N MET A 110 -2.42 13.33 1.00
CA MET A 110 -2.20 11.93 0.70
C MET A 110 -1.72 11.16 1.93
N LYS A 111 -2.43 10.13 2.32
CA LYS A 111 -2.05 9.26 3.44
C LYS A 111 -0.96 8.29 2.98
N VAL A 112 0.12 8.20 3.75
CA VAL A 112 1.23 7.31 3.47
C VAL A 112 1.16 6.09 4.38
N TYR A 113 1.10 4.92 3.78
CA TYR A 113 1.14 3.62 4.44
C TYR A 113 2.43 2.91 4.11
N VAL A 114 2.97 2.16 5.06
CA VAL A 114 4.15 1.32 4.86
C VAL A 114 3.75 -0.13 4.99
N ASP A 115 4.12 -0.90 3.99
CA ASP A 115 4.03 -2.34 4.04
C ASP A 115 5.36 -2.92 4.51
N ALA A 116 5.37 -3.42 5.74
CA ALA A 116 6.57 -4.01 6.35
C ALA A 116 6.96 -5.36 5.72
N TYR A 117 6.03 -6.00 5.02
CA TYR A 117 6.24 -7.31 4.42
C TYR A 117 6.62 -7.24 2.93
N ALA A 118 6.72 -6.05 2.35
CA ALA A 118 7.07 -5.85 0.95
C ALA A 118 8.48 -6.35 0.57
N GLY A 119 9.28 -6.76 1.55
CA GLY A 119 10.66 -7.19 1.33
C GLY A 119 11.53 -6.08 0.75
N ASP A 120 12.42 -6.44 -0.15
CA ASP A 120 13.31 -5.50 -0.81
C ASP A 120 12.69 -4.86 -2.06
N THR A 121 11.39 -5.02 -2.28
CA THR A 121 10.71 -4.36 -3.40
C THR A 121 10.69 -2.86 -3.18
N THR A 122 10.86 -2.11 -4.25
CA THR A 122 10.80 -0.65 -4.27
C THR A 122 9.51 -0.13 -4.89
N ASP A 123 8.54 -1.02 -5.05
CA ASP A 123 7.28 -0.69 -5.68
C ASP A 123 6.46 0.27 -4.80
N VAL A 124 5.80 1.21 -5.47
CA VAL A 124 4.96 2.22 -4.84
C VAL A 124 3.60 2.19 -5.49
N LEU A 125 2.59 1.90 -4.70
CA LEU A 125 1.20 1.87 -5.14
C LEU A 125 0.48 3.14 -4.72
N VAL A 126 -0.01 3.90 -5.69
CA VAL A 126 -0.79 5.13 -5.48
C VAL A 126 -2.23 4.88 -5.88
N GLY A 127 -3.16 5.23 -5.03
CA GLY A 127 -4.57 5.00 -5.29
C GLY A 127 -5.49 6.11 -4.80
N TYR A 128 -6.74 6.00 -5.23
CA TYR A 128 -7.83 6.87 -4.85
C TYR A 128 -8.98 6.07 -4.24
N LYS A 129 -9.47 6.53 -3.12
CA LYS A 129 -10.70 6.04 -2.51
C LYS A 129 -11.63 7.22 -2.24
N GLY A 130 -12.77 7.23 -2.89
CA GLY A 130 -13.79 8.27 -2.68
C GLY A 130 -14.60 8.06 -1.41
N SER A 131 -15.46 9.01 -1.12
CA SER A 131 -16.38 8.97 0.03
C SER A 131 -17.56 8.01 -0.17
N SER A 132 -17.91 7.72 -1.40
CA SER A 132 -18.97 6.76 -1.73
C SER A 132 -18.45 5.32 -1.68
N GLU A 133 -19.30 4.39 -1.31
CA GLU A 133 -18.98 2.96 -1.34
C GLU A 133 -18.67 2.47 -2.77
N SER A 134 -19.32 3.07 -3.77
CA SER A 134 -19.09 2.75 -5.19
C SER A 134 -17.78 3.31 -5.76
N ASP A 135 -17.14 4.24 -5.07
CA ASP A 135 -15.87 4.84 -5.48
C ASP A 135 -14.67 4.05 -4.92
N ALA A 136 -14.58 2.80 -5.33
CA ALA A 136 -13.48 1.90 -4.97
C ALA A 136 -13.13 1.00 -6.16
N ALA A 137 -11.89 0.59 -6.25
CA ALA A 137 -11.42 -0.35 -7.28
C ALA A 137 -11.64 -1.81 -6.86
N ALA A 138 -11.67 -2.07 -5.57
CA ALA A 138 -11.82 -3.41 -5.01
C ALA A 138 -12.67 -3.38 -3.74
N PHE A 139 -13.25 -4.52 -3.42
CA PHE A 139 -14.07 -4.72 -2.23
C PHE A 139 -13.56 -5.92 -1.45
N TYR A 140 -13.30 -5.71 -0.18
CA TYR A 140 -13.03 -6.76 0.79
C TYR A 140 -14.27 -7.04 1.61
N CYS A 141 -14.75 -8.28 1.57
CA CYS A 141 -15.97 -8.72 2.21
C CYS A 141 -15.65 -9.80 3.26
N PRO A 142 -15.42 -9.45 4.51
CA PRO A 142 -15.22 -10.45 5.56
C PRO A 142 -16.53 -11.20 5.80
N TYR A 143 -16.47 -12.55 5.78
CA TYR A 143 -17.62 -13.40 6.02
C TYR A 143 -17.56 -14.09 7.37
N ILE A 144 -16.44 -14.76 7.66
CA ILE A 144 -16.22 -15.40 8.97
C ILE A 144 -14.97 -14.78 9.58
N PRO A 145 -15.06 -14.23 10.81
CA PRO A 145 -13.88 -13.73 11.51
C PRO A 145 -12.93 -14.87 11.84
N LEU A 146 -11.74 -14.54 12.27
CA LEU A 146 -10.75 -15.53 12.68
C LEU A 146 -11.30 -16.38 13.82
N MET A 147 -11.41 -17.67 13.58
CA MET A 147 -11.87 -18.66 14.55
C MET A 147 -10.77 -19.69 14.79
N SER A 148 -10.70 -20.18 16.03
CA SER A 148 -9.82 -21.27 16.43
C SER A 148 -10.63 -22.53 16.68
N SER A 149 -10.10 -23.67 16.27
CA SER A 149 -10.70 -24.99 16.55
C SER A 149 -10.58 -25.42 18.03
N GLY A 150 -9.78 -24.70 18.81
CA GLY A 150 -9.30 -25.22 20.09
C GLY A 150 -8.24 -26.31 19.89
N VAL A 151 -7.78 -26.88 21.00
CA VAL A 151 -6.80 -27.97 20.95
C VAL A 151 -7.52 -29.28 20.61
N VAL A 152 -7.16 -29.88 19.50
CA VAL A 152 -7.66 -31.18 19.04
C VAL A 152 -6.49 -32.13 18.92
N LEU A 153 -6.64 -33.37 19.40
CA LEU A 153 -5.64 -34.40 19.18
C LEU A 153 -5.78 -35.00 17.78
N ASP A 154 -4.70 -35.01 17.04
CA ASP A 154 -4.66 -35.70 15.75
C ASP A 154 -4.76 -37.21 15.99
N PRO A 155 -5.78 -37.91 15.42
CA PRO A 155 -5.96 -39.34 15.63
C PRO A 155 -4.84 -40.20 15.04
N SER A 156 -4.02 -39.65 14.13
CA SER A 156 -2.92 -40.39 13.50
C SER A 156 -1.60 -40.29 14.25
N THR A 157 -1.33 -39.13 14.87
CA THR A 157 -0.03 -38.87 15.54
C THR A 157 -0.15 -38.68 17.05
N PHE A 158 -1.38 -38.52 17.58
CA PHE A 158 -1.65 -38.16 18.99
C PHE A 158 -1.02 -36.82 19.41
N GLU A 159 -0.65 -35.96 18.47
CA GLU A 159 -0.13 -34.64 18.74
C GLU A 159 -1.27 -33.62 18.92
N PRO A 160 -1.12 -32.66 19.84
CA PRO A 160 -2.10 -31.59 19.98
C PRO A 160 -1.96 -30.60 18.80
N VAL A 161 -3.04 -30.43 18.05
CA VAL A 161 -3.11 -29.52 16.89
C VAL A 161 -4.15 -28.44 17.16
N VAL A 162 -3.82 -27.19 16.81
CA VAL A 162 -4.74 -26.04 16.82
C VAL A 162 -4.85 -25.51 15.40
N SER A 163 -6.06 -25.45 14.88
CA SER A 163 -6.33 -24.90 13.56
C SER A 163 -6.99 -23.54 13.66
N PHE A 164 -6.58 -22.62 12.82
CA PHE A 164 -7.21 -21.31 12.68
C PHE A 164 -7.86 -21.22 11.31
N MET A 165 -9.03 -20.62 11.24
CA MET A 165 -9.77 -20.44 10.00
C MET A 165 -10.37 -19.04 9.94
N THR A 166 -10.26 -18.44 8.77
CA THR A 166 -11.01 -17.24 8.40
C THR A 166 -11.60 -17.43 7.00
N ARG A 167 -12.68 -16.74 6.69
CA ARG A 167 -13.25 -16.69 5.34
C ARG A 167 -13.57 -15.26 4.95
N TYR A 168 -13.13 -14.88 3.80
CA TYR A 168 -13.42 -13.57 3.21
C TYR A 168 -13.63 -13.70 1.70
N GLY A 169 -14.29 -12.72 1.14
CA GLY A 169 -14.39 -12.53 -0.30
C GLY A 169 -13.63 -11.28 -0.70
N TYR A 170 -12.95 -11.36 -1.82
CA TYR A 170 -12.28 -10.23 -2.45
C TYR A 170 -12.78 -10.11 -3.88
N VAL A 171 -13.20 -8.93 -4.27
CA VAL A 171 -13.70 -8.66 -5.62
C VAL A 171 -13.07 -7.39 -6.15
N GLU A 172 -12.46 -7.49 -7.31
CA GLU A 172 -11.94 -6.36 -8.07
C GLU A 172 -12.97 -5.91 -9.12
N LEU A 173 -13.11 -4.61 -9.28
CA LEU A 173 -13.85 -4.07 -10.40
C LEU A 173 -12.99 -4.20 -11.66
N ASN A 174 -13.51 -4.97 -12.62
CA ASN A 174 -12.80 -5.19 -13.87
C ASN A 174 -12.68 -3.88 -14.66
N ASN A 175 -11.47 -3.48 -14.91
CA ASN A 175 -11.11 -2.21 -15.51
C ASN A 175 -11.03 -2.30 -17.04
N THR A 176 -12.08 -2.80 -17.68
CA THR A 176 -12.15 -2.93 -19.13
C THR A 176 -12.62 -1.67 -19.87
N ALA A 177 -12.95 -0.63 -19.14
CA ALA A 177 -13.31 0.64 -19.77
C ALA A 177 -12.11 1.20 -20.54
N SER A 178 -12.16 1.18 -21.84
CA SER A 178 -11.12 1.63 -22.76
C SER A 178 -10.84 3.12 -22.73
N SER A 179 -11.50 3.87 -21.88
CA SER A 179 -11.38 5.31 -21.83
C SER A 179 -11.35 5.80 -20.39
N LEU A 180 -10.43 6.67 -20.08
CA LEU A 180 -10.45 7.65 -18.98
C LEU A 180 -10.81 7.13 -17.56
N GLY A 181 -11.23 5.90 -17.40
CA GLY A 181 -11.68 5.32 -16.14
C GLY A 181 -10.66 4.39 -15.47
N ASN A 182 -9.57 4.11 -16.17
CA ASN A 182 -8.55 3.21 -15.66
C ASN A 182 -7.59 3.97 -14.76
N ALA A 183 -7.62 3.63 -13.50
CA ALA A 183 -6.63 4.08 -12.55
C ALA A 183 -5.28 3.49 -12.86
#